data_a3f53f3777fac9f7ab0fea77b69dc995
#
_entry.id   a3f53f3777fac9f7ab0fea77b69dc995
#
_cell.length_a   1.000
_cell.length_b   1.000
_cell.length_c   1.000
_cell.angle_alpha   90.00
_cell.angle_beta   90.00
_cell.angle_gamma   90.00
#
_symmetry.space_group_name_H-M   'P 1'
#
loop_
_entity.id
_entity.type
_entity.pdbx_description
1 polymer ?
#
loop_
_entity_poly.entity_id
_entity_poly.type
_entity_poly.pdbx_seq_one_letter_code
_entity_poly.pdbx_strand_id
1 'polypeptide(L)'
;MAIYNISYKNKEIDKLINEELGKAYSFYNKLKIGGIGSRRMIIEHLSERINHLKLKVSGIQYGNIEIRPDGIILHINQGIYTYAWTIPYYHLNIYNGDYFTIHGAGNYIQFNKEKSWKENRKFLTKLIDLKAKFNSIK
;
A
#
# COMPACT_ATOMS: atom_id res chain seq x y z
N MET A 1 3.12 -12.29 2.21
CA MET A 1 2.07 -11.28 2.12
C MET A 1 1.07 -11.46 3.24
N ALA A 2 0.79 -10.43 3.99
CA ALA A 2 -0.05 -10.52 5.18
C ALA A 2 -0.76 -9.19 5.46
N ILE A 3 -1.81 -9.26 6.30
CA ILE A 3 -2.52 -8.08 6.79
C ILE A 3 -2.37 -8.05 8.30
N TYR A 4 -1.79 -6.96 8.81
CA TYR A 4 -1.55 -6.78 10.23
C TYR A 4 -2.36 -5.61 10.78
N ASN A 5 -2.86 -5.76 12.01
CA ASN A 5 -3.42 -4.63 12.74
C ASN A 5 -2.26 -3.88 13.40
N ILE A 6 -2.01 -2.64 12.95
CA ILE A 6 -0.91 -1.81 13.44
C ILE A 6 -1.40 -0.59 14.21
N SER A 7 -2.62 -0.66 14.73
CA SER A 7 -3.20 0.43 15.54
C SER A 7 -2.36 0.77 16.76
N TYR A 8 -1.64 -0.22 17.28
CA TYR A 8 -0.70 -0.06 18.38
C TYR A 8 0.69 -0.53 17.94
N LYS A 9 1.72 0.09 18.50
CA LYS A 9 3.10 -0.29 18.20
C LYS A 9 3.35 -1.73 18.64
N ASN A 10 3.88 -2.56 17.73
CA ASN A 10 4.20 -3.95 17.99
C ASN A 10 5.52 -4.30 17.32
N LYS A 11 6.54 -4.57 18.12
CA LYS A 11 7.90 -4.87 17.63
C LYS A 11 7.97 -6.16 16.81
N GLU A 12 7.14 -7.16 17.13
CA GLU A 12 7.12 -8.41 16.39
C GLU A 12 6.55 -8.22 14.99
N ILE A 13 5.48 -7.43 14.87
CA ILE A 13 4.90 -7.09 13.57
C ILE A 13 5.91 -6.29 12.74
N ASP A 14 6.57 -5.30 13.34
CA ASP A 14 7.60 -4.50 12.66
C ASP A 14 8.71 -5.40 12.13
N LYS A 15 9.14 -6.38 12.91
CA LYS A 15 10.16 -7.34 12.51
C LYS A 15 9.71 -8.19 11.32
N LEU A 16 8.48 -8.69 11.36
CA LEU A 16 7.92 -9.49 10.27
C LEU A 16 7.83 -8.68 8.97
N ILE A 17 7.40 -7.43 9.06
CA ILE A 17 7.32 -6.54 7.90
C ILE A 17 8.72 -6.28 7.33
N ASN A 18 9.69 -6.01 8.21
CA ASN A 18 11.07 -5.76 7.78
C ASN A 18 11.70 -6.99 7.11
N GLU A 19 11.39 -8.17 7.61
CA GLU A 19 11.88 -9.43 7.00
C GLU A 19 11.27 -9.66 5.62
N GLU A 20 9.99 -9.34 5.45
CA GLU A 20 9.29 -9.55 4.18
C GLU A 20 9.63 -8.49 3.14
N LEU A 21 9.65 -7.23 3.51
CA LEU A 21 9.71 -6.09 2.59
C LEU A 21 11.02 -5.29 2.67
N GLY A 22 11.92 -5.66 3.57
CA GLY A 22 13.10 -4.86 3.87
C GLY A 22 12.77 -3.73 4.84
N LYS A 23 13.81 -3.19 5.47
CA LYS A 23 13.66 -2.09 6.42
C LYS A 23 13.16 -0.82 5.72
N ALA A 24 12.46 0.03 6.47
CA ALA A 24 12.07 1.35 5.98
C ALA A 24 13.32 2.11 5.50
N TYR A 25 13.15 2.87 4.42
CA TYR A 25 14.24 3.67 3.89
C TYR A 25 14.73 4.69 4.93
N SER A 26 16.06 4.89 4.98
CA SER A 26 16.66 5.94 5.78
C SER A 26 16.23 7.31 5.25
N PHE A 27 16.37 8.35 6.07
CA PHE A 27 16.05 9.71 5.65
C PHE A 27 16.79 10.10 4.36
N TYR A 28 18.08 9.75 4.25
CA TYR A 28 18.87 10.03 3.07
C TYR A 28 18.29 9.34 1.81
N ASN A 29 17.96 8.07 1.93
CA ASN A 29 17.40 7.32 0.81
C ASN A 29 15.98 7.78 0.44
N LYS A 30 15.19 8.24 1.43
CA LYS A 30 13.90 8.86 1.15
C LYS A 30 14.05 10.09 0.26
N LEU A 31 15.03 10.94 0.53
CA LEU A 31 15.30 12.12 -0.29
C LEU A 31 15.74 11.73 -1.70
N LYS A 32 16.59 10.72 -1.83
CA LYS A 32 17.06 10.22 -3.15
C LYS A 32 15.90 9.73 -4.01
N ILE A 33 14.96 9.02 -3.43
CA ILE A 33 13.82 8.45 -4.14
C ILE A 33 12.75 9.51 -4.43
N GLY A 34 12.78 10.62 -3.70
CA GLY A 34 11.77 11.68 -3.82
C GLY A 34 10.51 11.42 -3.00
N GLY A 35 10.65 10.64 -1.90
CA GLY A 35 9.56 10.30 -1.00
C GLY A 35 9.10 8.85 -1.17
N ILE A 36 8.67 8.26 -0.07
CA ILE A 36 8.29 6.84 -0.01
C ILE A 36 6.82 6.62 0.33
N GLY A 37 6.07 7.67 0.65
CA GLY A 37 4.68 7.57 1.05
C GLY A 37 3.75 8.37 0.16
N SER A 38 2.60 7.79 -0.17
CA SER A 38 1.53 8.52 -0.84
C SER A 38 0.72 9.33 0.17
N ARG A 39 -0.06 10.28 -0.33
CA ARG A 39 -1.14 10.88 0.44
C ARG A 39 -2.30 9.90 0.51
N ARG A 40 -3.24 10.15 1.43
CA ARG A 40 -4.44 9.32 1.55
C ARG A 40 -5.27 9.35 0.27
N MET A 41 -5.78 8.19 -0.10
CA MET A 41 -6.68 8.02 -1.24
C MET A 41 -7.96 7.35 -0.76
N ILE A 42 -9.09 7.69 -1.39
CA ILE A 42 -10.38 7.11 -1.05
C ILE A 42 -10.47 5.69 -1.60
N ILE A 43 -10.82 4.75 -0.73
CA ILE A 43 -11.03 3.35 -1.11
C ILE A 43 -12.49 3.19 -1.56
N GLU A 44 -12.69 2.71 -2.80
CA GLU A 44 -14.02 2.43 -3.34
C GLU A 44 -14.43 0.98 -3.16
N HIS A 45 -13.52 0.05 -3.44
CA HIS A 45 -13.79 -1.38 -3.38
C HIS A 45 -12.64 -2.14 -2.76
N LEU A 46 -12.99 -3.18 -1.99
CA LEU A 46 -12.05 -4.10 -1.38
C LEU A 46 -12.49 -5.53 -1.73
N SER A 47 -11.52 -6.44 -1.94
CA SER A 47 -11.83 -7.87 -2.07
C SER A 47 -12.47 -8.41 -0.78
N GLU A 48 -13.23 -9.49 -0.88
CA GLU A 48 -13.99 -10.03 0.26
C GLU A 48 -13.12 -10.32 1.48
N ARG A 49 -11.95 -10.90 1.28
CA ARG A 49 -11.03 -11.20 2.39
C ARG A 49 -10.62 -9.98 3.19
N ILE A 50 -10.50 -8.85 2.51
CA ILE A 50 -10.15 -7.59 3.17
C ILE A 50 -11.43 -6.88 3.62
N ASN A 51 -12.52 -7.06 2.88
CA ASN A 51 -13.77 -6.35 3.12
C ASN A 51 -14.41 -6.65 4.48
N HIS A 52 -14.14 -7.81 5.08
CA HIS A 52 -14.65 -8.09 6.42
C HIS A 52 -14.10 -7.09 7.47
N LEU A 53 -12.95 -6.49 7.21
CA LEU A 53 -12.41 -5.41 8.03
C LEU A 53 -13.31 -4.17 7.96
N LYS A 54 -14.06 -4.02 6.87
CA LYS A 54 -14.96 -2.88 6.63
C LYS A 54 -16.27 -2.97 7.41
N LEU A 55 -16.68 -4.16 7.82
CA LEU A 55 -18.01 -4.40 8.40
C LEU A 55 -18.28 -3.65 9.71
N LYS A 56 -17.25 -3.17 10.39
CA LYS A 56 -17.39 -2.53 11.69
C LYS A 56 -17.38 -1.01 11.63
N VAL A 57 -17.25 -0.42 10.43
CA VAL A 57 -17.10 1.02 10.28
C VAL A 57 -17.99 1.53 9.17
N SER A 58 -18.80 2.53 9.47
CA SER A 58 -19.56 3.28 8.46
C SER A 58 -18.74 4.50 8.06
N GLY A 59 -18.87 4.90 6.78
CA GLY A 59 -18.21 6.10 6.26
C GLY A 59 -17.11 5.81 5.25
N ILE A 60 -16.44 6.88 4.86
CA ILE A 60 -15.38 6.81 3.85
C ILE A 60 -14.12 6.19 4.45
N GLN A 61 -13.55 5.23 3.74
CA GLN A 61 -12.28 4.61 4.10
C GLN A 61 -11.15 5.18 3.27
N TYR A 62 -10.00 5.33 3.89
CA TYR A 62 -8.81 5.85 3.24
C TYR A 62 -7.67 4.84 3.28
N GLY A 63 -6.85 4.88 2.27
CA GLY A 63 -5.62 4.12 2.23
C GLY A 63 -4.47 4.96 1.71
N ASN A 64 -3.27 4.57 2.10
CA ASN A 64 -2.07 5.16 1.56
C ASN A 64 -1.00 4.09 1.38
N ILE A 65 -0.04 4.37 0.51
CA ILE A 65 0.99 3.42 0.10
C ILE A 65 2.34 3.87 0.64
N GLU A 66 3.07 2.95 1.24
CA GLU A 66 4.46 3.15 1.63
C GLU A 66 5.37 2.26 0.79
N ILE A 67 6.40 2.83 0.18
CA ILE A 67 7.39 2.08 -0.60
C ILE A 67 8.46 1.52 0.34
N ARG A 68 8.76 0.24 0.18
CA ARG A 68 9.84 -0.47 0.85
C ARG A 68 10.80 -1.06 -0.20
N PRO A 69 12.02 -1.49 0.19
CA PRO A 69 12.96 -2.08 -0.76
C PRO A 69 12.43 -3.24 -1.58
N ASP A 70 11.66 -4.14 -0.96
CA ASP A 70 11.20 -5.37 -1.60
C ASP A 70 9.69 -5.40 -1.87
N GLY A 71 9.00 -4.29 -1.69
CA GLY A 71 7.56 -4.24 -1.92
C GLY A 71 6.93 -2.96 -1.42
N ILE A 72 5.64 -3.05 -1.12
CA ILE A 72 4.87 -1.92 -0.59
C ILE A 72 4.07 -2.34 0.64
N ILE A 73 3.72 -1.35 1.45
CA ILE A 73 2.71 -1.50 2.50
C ILE A 73 1.52 -0.63 2.12
N LEU A 74 0.34 -1.24 2.07
CA LEU A 74 -0.91 -0.51 1.99
C LEU A 74 -1.46 -0.31 3.40
N HIS A 75 -1.49 0.94 3.84
CA HIS A 75 -2.08 1.32 5.12
C HIS A 75 -3.56 1.58 4.90
N ILE A 76 -4.41 0.86 5.62
CA ILE A 76 -5.87 0.96 5.51
C ILE A 76 -6.39 1.51 6.84
N ASN A 77 -7.05 2.65 6.79
CA ASN A 77 -7.60 3.29 7.97
C ASN A 77 -9.09 3.02 8.09
N GLN A 78 -9.49 2.45 9.24
CA GLN A 78 -10.89 2.14 9.56
C GLN A 78 -11.21 2.65 10.95
N GLY A 79 -11.72 3.88 11.04
CA GLY A 79 -12.01 4.49 12.33
C GLY A 79 -10.75 4.59 13.18
N ILE A 80 -10.74 3.94 14.33
CA ILE A 80 -9.58 3.93 15.25
C ILE A 80 -8.55 2.87 14.89
N TYR A 81 -8.85 1.98 13.94
CA TYR A 81 -7.94 0.91 13.55
C TYR A 81 -7.18 1.26 12.29
N THR A 82 -5.90 0.85 12.27
CA THR A 82 -5.06 0.93 11.08
C THR A 82 -4.52 -0.45 10.77
N TYR A 83 -4.68 -0.87 9.53
CA TYR A 83 -4.16 -2.15 9.06
C TYR A 83 -3.05 -1.91 8.05
N ALA A 84 -2.05 -2.78 8.07
CA ALA A 84 -0.97 -2.79 7.10
C ALA A 84 -1.07 -4.07 6.26
N TRP A 85 -1.29 -3.90 4.95
CA TRP A 85 -1.27 -5.00 4.01
C TRP A 85 0.06 -4.97 3.26
N THR A 86 0.90 -5.97 3.51
CA THR A 86 2.23 -6.06 2.91
C THR A 86 2.15 -6.80 1.58
N ILE A 87 2.72 -6.21 0.54
CA ILE A 87 2.72 -6.82 -0.80
C ILE A 87 4.14 -6.76 -1.36
N PRO A 88 4.85 -7.90 -1.40
CA PRO A 88 6.14 -7.97 -2.09
C PRO A 88 5.97 -7.66 -3.58
N TYR A 89 7.00 -7.10 -4.21
CA TYR A 89 6.92 -6.73 -5.63
C TYR A 89 6.56 -7.92 -6.53
N TYR A 90 7.00 -9.12 -6.21
CA TYR A 90 6.70 -10.29 -7.04
C TYR A 90 5.22 -10.70 -7.00
N HIS A 91 4.45 -10.20 -6.03
CA HIS A 91 3.00 -10.40 -5.95
C HIS A 91 2.20 -9.17 -6.40
N LEU A 92 2.87 -8.05 -6.56
CA LEU A 92 2.20 -6.77 -6.84
C LEU A 92 1.79 -6.65 -8.29
N ASN A 93 0.52 -6.35 -8.52
CA ASN A 93 0.01 -5.97 -9.83
C ASN A 93 -0.76 -4.66 -9.70
N ILE A 94 -0.56 -3.78 -10.66
CA ILE A 94 -1.16 -2.44 -10.66
C ILE A 94 -1.95 -2.28 -11.95
N TYR A 95 -3.22 -1.90 -11.82
CA TYR A 95 -4.10 -1.65 -12.95
C TYR A 95 -4.61 -0.21 -12.88
N ASN A 96 -4.49 0.51 -13.97
CA ASN A 96 -4.93 1.89 -14.07
C ASN A 96 -6.09 1.98 -15.08
N GLY A 97 -7.29 1.66 -14.63
CA GLY A 97 -8.52 1.73 -15.42
C GLY A 97 -9.45 2.81 -14.85
N ASP A 98 -10.74 2.51 -14.75
CA ASP A 98 -11.72 3.41 -14.13
C ASP A 98 -11.39 3.69 -12.67
N TYR A 99 -10.81 2.68 -12.01
CA TYR A 99 -10.23 2.81 -10.67
C TYR A 99 -8.73 2.55 -10.75
N PHE A 100 -8.00 3.09 -9.80
CA PHE A 100 -6.61 2.69 -9.59
C PHE A 100 -6.60 1.46 -8.69
N THR A 101 -6.20 0.32 -9.23
CA THR A 101 -6.30 -0.98 -8.55
C THR A 101 -4.93 -1.49 -8.16
N ILE A 102 -4.77 -1.84 -6.89
CA ILE A 102 -3.63 -2.60 -6.38
C ILE A 102 -4.10 -4.02 -6.11
N HIS A 103 -3.45 -4.99 -6.74
CA HIS A 103 -3.78 -6.40 -6.60
C HIS A 103 -2.58 -7.18 -6.08
N GLY A 104 -2.80 -8.10 -5.16
CA GLY A 104 -1.75 -8.97 -4.64
C GLY A 104 -2.31 -10.28 -4.13
N ALA A 105 -1.80 -11.39 -4.68
CA ALA A 105 -2.12 -12.75 -4.25
C ALA A 105 -3.63 -13.03 -4.05
N GLY A 106 -4.44 -12.62 -5.02
CA GLY A 106 -5.88 -12.87 -5.00
C GLY A 106 -6.72 -11.83 -4.26
N ASN A 107 -6.09 -10.82 -3.67
CA ASN A 107 -6.79 -9.71 -3.02
C ASN A 107 -6.56 -8.42 -3.78
N TYR A 108 -7.49 -7.47 -3.65
CA TYR A 108 -7.34 -6.18 -4.32
C TYR A 108 -7.95 -5.04 -3.51
N ILE A 109 -7.45 -3.84 -3.80
CA ILE A 109 -8.03 -2.57 -3.37
C ILE A 109 -8.18 -1.70 -4.61
N GLN A 110 -9.36 -1.08 -4.76
CA GLN A 110 -9.62 -0.11 -5.83
C GLN A 110 -9.79 1.26 -5.22
N PHE A 111 -8.96 2.20 -5.67
CA PHE A 111 -9.00 3.58 -5.24
C PHE A 111 -9.75 4.45 -6.25
N ASN A 112 -10.48 5.43 -5.72
CA ASN A 112 -11.16 6.44 -6.52
C ASN A 112 -10.13 7.32 -7.25
N LYS A 113 -10.37 7.63 -8.52
CA LYS A 113 -9.49 8.46 -9.34
C LYS A 113 -9.92 9.93 -9.34
N GLU A 114 -10.36 10.45 -8.21
CA GLU A 114 -10.68 11.85 -8.04
C GLU A 114 -9.45 12.66 -7.58
N LYS A 115 -9.68 13.78 -6.93
CA LYS A 115 -8.63 14.74 -6.54
C LYS A 115 -7.45 14.09 -5.81
N SER A 116 -7.71 13.20 -4.85
CA SER A 116 -6.64 12.58 -4.07
C SER A 116 -5.73 11.70 -4.93
N TRP A 117 -6.26 11.02 -5.94
CA TRP A 117 -5.45 10.26 -6.88
C TRP A 117 -4.57 11.19 -7.73
N LYS A 118 -5.13 12.31 -8.19
CA LYS A 118 -4.38 13.29 -8.98
C LYS A 118 -3.21 13.87 -8.20
N GLU A 119 -3.39 14.11 -6.90
CA GLU A 119 -2.33 14.58 -6.01
C GLU A 119 -1.20 13.56 -5.85
N ASN A 120 -1.48 12.27 -6.05
CA ASN A 120 -0.53 11.19 -5.92
C ASN A 120 0.10 10.74 -7.23
N ARG A 121 -0.17 11.42 -8.32
CA ARG A 121 0.21 11.00 -9.66
C ARG A 121 1.71 10.72 -9.83
N LYS A 122 2.55 11.62 -9.32
CA LYS A 122 4.01 11.44 -9.38
C LYS A 122 4.47 10.23 -8.58
N PHE A 123 3.88 10.05 -7.39
CA PHE A 123 4.19 8.91 -6.54
C PHE A 123 3.82 7.59 -7.21
N LEU A 124 2.64 7.53 -7.80
CA LEU A 124 2.14 6.31 -8.44
C LEU A 124 2.95 5.96 -9.69
N THR A 125 3.38 6.96 -10.46
CA THR A 125 4.29 6.75 -11.58
C THR A 125 5.60 6.14 -11.11
N LYS A 126 6.15 6.67 -10.03
CA LYS A 126 7.39 6.14 -9.43
C LYS A 126 7.22 4.69 -8.95
N LEU A 127 6.09 4.38 -8.35
CA LEU A 127 5.79 3.02 -7.90
C LEU A 127 5.75 2.05 -9.09
N ILE A 128 5.10 2.44 -10.17
CA ILE A 128 5.02 1.63 -11.39
C ILE A 128 6.43 1.40 -11.95
N ASP A 129 7.27 2.43 -11.97
CA ASP A 129 8.65 2.31 -12.44
C ASP A 129 9.48 1.37 -11.57
N LEU A 130 9.32 1.43 -10.25
CA LEU A 130 10.01 0.55 -9.32
C LEU A 130 9.58 -0.91 -9.52
N LYS A 131 8.29 -1.15 -9.72
CA LYS A 131 7.78 -2.49 -10.02
C LYS A 131 8.36 -3.01 -11.34
N ALA A 132 8.43 -2.18 -12.36
CA ALA A 132 9.00 -2.54 -13.66
C ALA A 132 10.48 -2.89 -13.55
N LYS A 133 11.25 -2.11 -12.77
CA LYS A 133 12.66 -2.40 -12.50
C LYS A 133 12.84 -3.73 -11.79
N PHE A 134 12.02 -4.01 -10.80
CA PHE A 134 12.05 -5.28 -10.10
C PHE A 134 11.83 -6.45 -11.07
N ASN A 135 10.86 -6.34 -11.97
CA ASN A 135 10.58 -7.38 -12.96
C ASN A 135 11.73 -7.58 -13.94
N SER A 136 12.46 -6.51 -14.29
CA SER A 136 13.56 -6.60 -15.27
C SER A 136 14.83 -7.21 -14.69
N ILE A 137 14.99 -7.21 -13.36
CA ILE A 137 16.17 -7.79 -12.70
C ILE A 137 16.06 -9.31 -12.59
N LYS A 138 14.87 -9.85 -12.72
CA LYS A 138 14.65 -11.30 -12.65
C LYS A 138 15.25 -12.05 -13.82
#